data_268bbc639aaa7d63112329ac12d7cda8
#
_entry.id   268bbc639aaa7d63112329ac12d7cda8
#
_cell.length_a   1.000
_cell.length_b   1.000
_cell.length_c   1.000
_cell.angle_alpha   90.00
_cell.angle_beta   90.00
_cell.angle_gamma   90.00
#
_symmetry.space_group_name_H-M   'P 1'
#
loop_
_entity.id
_entity.type
_entity.pdbx_description
1 polymer ?
#
loop_
_entity_poly.entity_id
_entity_poly.type
_entity_poly.pdbx_seq_one_letter_code
_entity_poly.pdbx_strand_id
1 'polypeptide(L)'
;MLDTVLFDMGGTLEDIWYNEETAAQVMETLMKVLRSNGLEPGCGIEEFRARLLDGFKAYKRWSEGNMLEAKPEEIWPGYYLKSFGFDREKLLPITEELANLWEITYYHRELRPGVKELLDGLKARGYHIGVISNNASLYNVFNVLEEYGIRDYMEDVTVSSVTGYRKPHPEIFRISMRQMRCRPENCVYVGDTVSRDIIGAKRAGFGRAAQIYSFLTAQKDVGIPIAESEKPDVVIQNFEEFLDWLDRENPAMALK
;
A
#
# COMPACT_ATOMS: atom_id res chain seq x y z
N MET A 1 -11.90 24.12 4.74
CA MET A 1 -10.80 24.00 5.71
C MET A 1 -10.32 22.56 5.65
N LEU A 2 -9.03 22.35 5.45
CA LEU A 2 -8.45 21.01 5.46
C LEU A 2 -8.39 20.52 6.92
N ASP A 3 -8.88 19.31 7.18
CA ASP A 3 -8.96 18.73 8.53
C ASP A 3 -8.54 17.25 8.58
N THR A 4 -8.32 16.63 7.43
CA THR A 4 -8.03 15.20 7.31
C THR A 4 -6.83 14.98 6.41
N VAL A 5 -5.86 14.17 6.86
CA VAL A 5 -4.69 13.76 6.07
C VAL A 5 -4.68 12.24 5.92
N LEU A 6 -4.68 11.78 4.68
CA LEU A 6 -4.62 10.36 4.32
C LEU A 6 -3.31 10.05 3.61
N PHE A 7 -2.66 8.98 4.02
CA PHE A 7 -1.34 8.58 3.53
C PHE A 7 -1.39 7.27 2.73
N ASP A 8 -0.55 7.15 1.71
CA ASP A 8 -0.07 5.85 1.27
C ASP A 8 0.89 5.25 2.31
N MET A 9 1.11 3.94 2.22
CA MET A 9 2.04 3.22 3.11
C MET A 9 3.42 3.07 2.46
N GLY A 10 3.55 2.18 1.50
CA GLY A 10 4.82 1.78 0.90
C GLY A 10 5.41 2.79 -0.07
N GLY A 11 6.55 3.38 0.26
CA GLY A 11 7.18 4.49 -0.46
C GLY A 11 6.80 5.86 0.10
N THR A 12 5.84 5.91 1.05
CA THR A 12 5.37 7.14 1.71
C THR A 12 5.69 7.14 3.19
N LEU A 13 5.02 6.34 4.02
CA LEU A 13 5.33 6.21 5.45
C LEU A 13 6.51 5.26 5.70
N GLU A 14 6.74 4.32 4.81
CA GLU A 14 7.87 3.39 4.86
C GLU A 14 8.65 3.38 3.56
N ASP A 15 9.95 3.12 3.64
CA ASP A 15 10.74 2.69 2.51
C ASP A 15 10.53 1.19 2.31
N ILE A 16 10.34 0.79 1.05
CA ILE A 16 10.06 -0.59 0.68
C ILE A 16 10.87 -0.99 -0.55
N TRP A 17 11.68 -2.04 -0.44
CA TRP A 17 12.48 -2.56 -1.56
C TRP A 17 12.62 -4.08 -1.47
N TYR A 18 13.15 -4.68 -2.50
CA TYR A 18 13.50 -6.11 -2.54
C TYR A 18 14.79 -6.31 -3.33
N ASN A 19 15.43 -7.43 -3.08
CA ASN A 19 16.64 -7.87 -3.77
C ASN A 19 16.63 -9.39 -4.00
N GLU A 20 17.69 -9.94 -4.57
CA GLU A 20 17.80 -11.39 -4.83
C GLU A 20 17.80 -12.23 -3.54
N GLU A 21 18.33 -11.72 -2.44
CA GLU A 21 18.35 -12.38 -1.14
C GLU A 21 16.94 -12.52 -0.57
N THR A 22 16.18 -11.42 -0.48
CA THR A 22 14.79 -11.45 0.01
C THR A 22 13.90 -12.29 -0.91
N ALA A 23 14.14 -12.23 -2.23
CA ALA A 23 13.43 -13.04 -3.21
C ALA A 23 13.73 -14.55 -3.06
N ALA A 24 14.95 -14.93 -2.70
CA ALA A 24 15.28 -16.33 -2.40
C ALA A 24 14.65 -16.77 -1.08
N GLN A 25 14.80 -15.98 -0.03
CA GLN A 25 14.29 -16.28 1.31
C GLN A 25 12.76 -16.51 1.33
N VAL A 26 11.99 -15.70 0.60
CA VAL A 26 10.53 -15.90 0.53
C VAL A 26 10.16 -17.22 -0.13
N MET A 27 10.90 -17.69 -1.16
CA MET A 27 10.63 -18.96 -1.82
C MET A 27 10.83 -20.14 -0.86
N GLU A 28 11.91 -20.13 -0.09
CA GLU A 28 12.17 -21.15 0.93
C GLU A 28 11.08 -21.17 2.01
N THR A 29 10.70 -19.99 2.49
CA THR A 29 9.69 -19.83 3.52
C THR A 29 8.32 -20.34 3.03
N LEU A 30 7.90 -19.96 1.83
CA LEU A 30 6.64 -20.41 1.25
C LEU A 30 6.62 -21.92 1.03
N MET A 31 7.69 -22.51 0.48
CA MET A 31 7.80 -23.96 0.30
C MET A 31 7.71 -24.71 1.64
N LYS A 32 8.32 -24.17 2.69
CA LYS A 32 8.25 -24.74 4.04
C LYS A 32 6.82 -24.74 4.57
N VAL A 33 6.10 -23.62 4.46
CA VAL A 33 4.70 -23.52 4.90
C VAL A 33 3.80 -24.45 4.08
N LEU A 34 3.97 -24.51 2.77
CA LEU A 34 3.19 -25.43 1.93
C LEU A 34 3.40 -26.88 2.36
N ARG A 35 4.65 -27.33 2.53
CA ARG A 35 4.98 -28.70 2.97
C ARG A 35 4.42 -29.02 4.34
N SER A 36 4.51 -28.11 5.30
CA SER A 36 3.96 -28.33 6.66
C SER A 36 2.43 -28.50 6.67
N ASN A 37 1.76 -28.03 5.61
CA ASN A 37 0.32 -28.21 5.39
C ASN A 37 -0.02 -29.35 4.40
N GLY A 38 0.96 -30.23 4.10
CA GLY A 38 0.78 -31.38 3.20
C GLY A 38 0.54 -30.98 1.74
N LEU A 39 1.09 -29.84 1.32
CA LEU A 39 1.06 -29.32 -0.05
C LEU A 39 2.48 -29.40 -0.63
N GLU A 40 2.79 -30.54 -1.28
CA GLU A 40 4.12 -30.76 -1.86
C GLU A 40 4.22 -30.11 -3.26
N PRO A 41 5.15 -29.17 -3.48
CA PRO A 41 5.33 -28.54 -4.79
C PRO A 41 5.77 -29.49 -5.90
N GLY A 42 6.41 -30.63 -5.55
CA GLY A 42 6.86 -31.65 -6.50
C GLY A 42 8.01 -31.20 -7.40
N CYS A 43 8.70 -30.10 -7.08
CA CYS A 43 9.79 -29.54 -7.86
C CYS A 43 10.85 -28.89 -6.96
N GLY A 44 12.01 -28.56 -7.55
CA GLY A 44 13.06 -27.79 -6.88
C GLY A 44 12.72 -26.32 -6.74
N ILE A 45 13.52 -25.59 -5.93
CA ILE A 45 13.26 -24.18 -5.59
C ILE A 45 13.27 -23.26 -6.81
N GLU A 46 14.12 -23.47 -7.78
CA GLU A 46 14.22 -22.66 -8.98
C GLU A 46 12.96 -22.78 -9.87
N GLU A 47 12.46 -24.01 -10.04
CA GLU A 47 11.22 -24.25 -10.76
C GLU A 47 10.01 -23.68 -9.99
N PHE A 48 10.00 -23.85 -8.66
CA PHE A 48 8.97 -23.24 -7.80
C PHE A 48 8.94 -21.72 -7.97
N ARG A 49 10.11 -21.07 -7.87
CA ARG A 49 10.27 -19.62 -8.08
C ARG A 49 9.73 -19.19 -9.45
N ALA A 50 10.16 -19.86 -10.51
CA ALA A 50 9.74 -19.50 -11.88
C ALA A 50 8.22 -19.57 -12.05
N ARG A 51 7.60 -20.66 -11.61
CA ARG A 51 6.14 -20.88 -11.72
C ARG A 51 5.34 -19.90 -10.86
N LEU A 52 5.78 -19.62 -9.64
CA LEU A 52 5.15 -18.66 -8.74
C LEU A 52 5.23 -17.23 -9.30
N LEU A 53 6.40 -16.82 -9.79
CA LEU A 53 6.59 -15.48 -10.38
C LEU A 53 5.77 -15.29 -11.67
N ASP A 54 5.54 -16.33 -12.46
CA ASP A 54 4.64 -16.25 -13.61
C ASP A 54 3.19 -16.03 -13.18
N GLY A 55 2.76 -16.71 -12.12
CA GLY A 55 1.46 -16.47 -11.48
C GLY A 55 1.33 -15.06 -10.91
N PHE A 56 2.36 -14.57 -10.21
CA PHE A 56 2.45 -13.20 -9.71
C PHE A 56 2.30 -12.17 -10.84
N LYS A 57 3.06 -12.32 -11.93
CA LYS A 57 2.96 -11.43 -13.09
C LYS A 57 1.57 -11.47 -13.73
N ALA A 58 0.95 -12.64 -13.80
CA ALA A 58 -0.41 -12.78 -14.34
C ALA A 58 -1.43 -12.06 -13.46
N TYR A 59 -1.35 -12.22 -12.15
CA TYR A 59 -2.19 -11.49 -11.21
C TYR A 59 -1.99 -9.98 -11.30
N LYS A 60 -0.74 -9.54 -11.31
CA LYS A 60 -0.40 -8.12 -11.39
C LYS A 60 -0.99 -7.45 -12.64
N ARG A 61 -0.87 -8.09 -13.82
CA ARG A 61 -1.51 -7.59 -15.06
C ARG A 61 -3.04 -7.46 -14.91
N TRP A 62 -3.68 -8.45 -14.28
CA TRP A 62 -5.11 -8.41 -14.07
C TRP A 62 -5.50 -7.30 -13.09
N SER A 63 -4.88 -7.26 -11.92
CA SER A 63 -5.23 -6.34 -10.84
C SER A 63 -4.98 -4.87 -11.23
N GLU A 64 -3.84 -4.57 -11.84
CA GLU A 64 -3.50 -3.21 -12.30
C GLU A 64 -4.37 -2.79 -13.49
N GLY A 65 -4.61 -3.70 -14.46
CA GLY A 65 -5.44 -3.42 -15.62
C GLY A 65 -6.92 -3.14 -15.30
N ASN A 66 -7.43 -3.74 -14.22
CA ASN A 66 -8.81 -3.53 -13.76
C ASN A 66 -8.91 -2.57 -12.57
N MET A 67 -7.79 -2.17 -11.96
CA MET A 67 -7.75 -1.42 -10.72
C MET A 67 -8.51 -2.10 -9.56
N LEU A 68 -8.50 -3.43 -9.55
CA LEU A 68 -9.17 -4.27 -8.55
C LEU A 68 -8.16 -5.11 -7.77
N GLU A 69 -8.53 -5.45 -6.55
CA GLU A 69 -7.78 -6.37 -5.69
C GLU A 69 -8.64 -7.57 -5.36
N ALA A 70 -8.12 -8.77 -5.59
CA ALA A 70 -8.74 -9.98 -5.10
C ALA A 70 -8.28 -10.31 -3.67
N LYS A 71 -9.00 -11.19 -2.99
CA LYS A 71 -8.59 -11.69 -1.67
C LYS A 71 -7.53 -12.79 -1.80
N PRO A 72 -6.73 -13.03 -0.75
CA PRO A 72 -5.74 -14.11 -0.75
C PRO A 72 -6.29 -15.47 -1.19
N GLU A 73 -7.53 -15.81 -0.80
CA GLU A 73 -8.22 -17.05 -1.18
C GLU A 73 -8.51 -17.19 -2.68
N GLU A 74 -8.43 -16.09 -3.41
CA GLU A 74 -8.58 -16.05 -4.88
C GLU A 74 -7.21 -15.92 -5.57
N ILE A 75 -6.30 -15.09 -5.00
CA ILE A 75 -4.98 -14.82 -5.56
C ILE A 75 -4.11 -16.08 -5.56
N TRP A 76 -3.97 -16.73 -4.42
CA TRP A 76 -3.04 -17.85 -4.28
C TRP A 76 -3.45 -19.06 -5.11
N PRO A 77 -4.68 -19.61 -5.02
CA PRO A 77 -5.08 -20.76 -5.84
C PRO A 77 -5.35 -20.38 -7.30
N GLY A 78 -5.78 -19.17 -7.59
CA GLY A 78 -6.16 -18.74 -8.93
C GLY A 78 -5.00 -18.23 -9.79
N TYR A 79 -3.92 -17.76 -9.16
CA TYR A 79 -2.78 -17.14 -9.85
C TYR A 79 -1.44 -17.70 -9.38
N TYR A 80 -0.97 -17.38 -8.16
CA TYR A 80 0.40 -17.64 -7.70
C TYR A 80 0.74 -19.13 -7.68
N LEU A 81 -0.16 -19.95 -7.19
CA LEU A 81 0.02 -21.41 -7.07
C LEU A 81 -0.86 -22.20 -8.04
N LYS A 82 -1.52 -21.54 -8.98
CA LYS A 82 -2.43 -22.19 -9.94
C LYS A 82 -1.77 -23.35 -10.70
N SER A 83 -0.52 -23.19 -11.13
CA SER A 83 0.19 -24.17 -11.92
C SER A 83 0.55 -25.46 -11.16
N PHE A 84 0.51 -25.42 -9.81
CA PHE A 84 0.86 -26.58 -8.97
C PHE A 84 -0.32 -27.53 -8.76
N GLY A 85 -1.55 -27.09 -8.99
CA GLY A 85 -2.73 -27.95 -8.84
C GLY A 85 -2.97 -28.45 -7.42
N PHE A 86 -2.59 -27.66 -6.42
CA PHE A 86 -2.76 -28.04 -5.02
C PHE A 86 -4.22 -28.28 -4.65
N ASP A 87 -4.42 -29.19 -3.68
CA ASP A 87 -5.70 -29.37 -3.03
C ASP A 87 -6.21 -28.06 -2.44
N ARG A 88 -7.35 -27.61 -2.95
CA ARG A 88 -7.93 -26.31 -2.56
C ARG A 88 -8.37 -26.29 -1.10
N GLU A 89 -8.88 -27.41 -0.57
CA GLU A 89 -9.33 -27.47 0.83
C GLU A 89 -8.17 -27.29 1.81
N LYS A 90 -6.97 -27.76 1.45
CA LYS A 90 -5.75 -27.55 2.24
C LYS A 90 -5.11 -26.19 2.02
N LEU A 91 -5.23 -25.62 0.82
CA LEU A 91 -4.60 -24.36 0.49
C LEU A 91 -5.36 -23.15 1.05
N LEU A 92 -6.69 -23.13 0.97
CA LEU A 92 -7.51 -21.99 1.38
C LEU A 92 -7.24 -21.50 2.82
N PRO A 93 -7.12 -22.38 3.84
CA PRO A 93 -6.90 -21.94 5.22
C PRO A 93 -5.59 -21.17 5.45
N ILE A 94 -4.59 -21.34 4.59
CA ILE A 94 -3.26 -20.74 4.74
C ILE A 94 -2.99 -19.58 3.77
N THR A 95 -3.93 -19.22 2.92
CA THR A 95 -3.70 -18.19 1.88
C THR A 95 -3.35 -16.81 2.44
N GLU A 96 -3.95 -16.41 3.55
CA GLU A 96 -3.58 -15.15 4.22
C GLU A 96 -2.19 -15.24 4.87
N GLU A 97 -1.84 -16.37 5.48
CA GLU A 97 -0.49 -16.61 5.99
C GLU A 97 0.55 -16.46 4.86
N LEU A 98 0.30 -17.09 3.70
CA LEU A 98 1.16 -16.97 2.53
C LEU A 98 1.24 -15.53 2.03
N ALA A 99 0.11 -14.78 2.01
CA ALA A 99 0.07 -13.39 1.58
C ALA A 99 0.88 -12.50 2.53
N ASN A 100 0.70 -12.64 3.84
CA ASN A 100 1.46 -11.89 4.82
C ASN A 100 2.96 -12.24 4.77
N LEU A 101 3.31 -13.53 4.67
CA LEU A 101 4.70 -13.98 4.51
C LEU A 101 5.36 -13.39 3.25
N TRP A 102 4.63 -13.32 2.14
CA TRP A 102 5.11 -12.64 0.95
C TRP A 102 5.48 -11.20 1.24
N GLU A 103 4.58 -10.45 1.87
CA GLU A 103 4.76 -9.04 2.15
C GLU A 103 5.91 -8.73 3.13
N ILE A 104 6.11 -9.57 4.16
CA ILE A 104 7.16 -9.35 5.18
C ILE A 104 8.51 -9.99 4.84
N THR A 105 8.57 -10.92 3.86
CA THR A 105 9.80 -11.63 3.52
C THR A 105 10.34 -11.21 2.16
N TYR A 106 9.47 -11.05 1.15
CA TYR A 106 9.88 -10.58 -0.17
C TYR A 106 10.32 -9.12 -0.15
N TYR A 107 9.59 -8.29 0.60
CA TYR A 107 9.92 -6.88 0.74
C TYR A 107 10.66 -6.63 2.05
N HIS A 108 11.76 -5.91 1.93
CA HIS A 108 12.37 -5.25 3.06
C HIS A 108 11.60 -3.95 3.33
N ARG A 109 11.28 -3.67 4.59
CA ARG A 109 10.44 -2.54 4.99
C ARG A 109 11.09 -1.80 6.15
N GLU A 110 11.08 -0.48 6.10
CA GLU A 110 11.63 0.37 7.15
C GLU A 110 10.80 1.65 7.29
N LEU A 111 10.41 2.00 8.50
CA LEU A 111 9.72 3.27 8.77
C LEU A 111 10.61 4.44 8.35
N ARG A 112 10.10 5.34 7.53
CA ARG A 112 10.88 6.49 7.07
C ARG A 112 11.19 7.44 8.23
N PRO A 113 12.39 8.08 8.22
CA PRO A 113 12.74 9.10 9.19
C PRO A 113 11.73 10.24 9.21
N GLY A 114 11.39 10.73 10.41
CA GLY A 114 10.47 11.85 10.59
C GLY A 114 8.98 11.50 10.58
N VAL A 115 8.60 10.23 10.38
CA VAL A 115 7.17 9.83 10.37
C VAL A 115 6.52 10.04 11.74
N LYS A 116 7.18 9.69 12.84
CA LYS A 116 6.60 9.88 14.17
C LYS A 116 6.41 11.36 14.49
N GLU A 117 7.40 12.17 14.19
CA GLU A 117 7.37 13.64 14.33
C GLU A 117 6.27 14.26 13.47
N LEU A 118 6.09 13.78 12.24
CA LEU A 118 4.98 14.16 11.37
C LEU A 118 3.62 13.88 12.03
N LEU A 119 3.42 12.63 12.49
CA LEU A 119 2.14 12.20 13.06
C LEU A 119 1.83 12.96 14.35
N ASP A 120 2.82 13.17 15.23
CA ASP A 120 2.69 14.02 16.41
C ASP A 120 2.34 15.47 16.02
N GLY A 121 3.02 16.01 15.02
CA GLY A 121 2.76 17.34 14.49
C GLY A 121 1.36 17.52 13.92
N LEU A 122 0.83 16.53 13.23
CA LEU A 122 -0.55 16.53 12.72
C LEU A 122 -1.57 16.42 13.84
N LYS A 123 -1.37 15.53 14.81
CA LYS A 123 -2.25 15.41 15.99
C LYS A 123 -2.28 16.69 16.82
N ALA A 124 -1.12 17.32 17.03
CA ALA A 124 -1.04 18.59 17.75
C ALA A 124 -1.81 19.72 17.06
N ARG A 125 -1.93 19.67 15.72
CA ARG A 125 -2.73 20.60 14.90
C ARG A 125 -4.22 20.22 14.83
N GLY A 126 -4.60 19.04 15.34
CA GLY A 126 -5.99 18.56 15.34
C GLY A 126 -6.43 17.89 14.03
N TYR A 127 -5.50 17.43 13.19
CA TYR A 127 -5.84 16.68 11.99
C TYR A 127 -6.30 15.25 12.30
N HIS A 128 -7.30 14.79 11.57
CA HIS A 128 -7.65 13.37 11.45
C HIS A 128 -6.67 12.67 10.51
N ILE A 129 -6.24 11.47 10.86
CA ILE A 129 -5.18 10.76 10.13
C ILE A 129 -5.64 9.35 9.75
N GLY A 130 -5.36 8.94 8.51
CA GLY A 130 -5.63 7.59 8.05
C GLY A 130 -4.65 7.12 6.97
N VAL A 131 -4.76 5.84 6.61
CA VAL A 131 -3.93 5.18 5.60
C VAL A 131 -4.79 4.54 4.52
N ILE A 132 -4.38 4.67 3.25
CA ILE A 132 -4.96 3.95 2.12
C ILE A 132 -3.84 3.20 1.40
N SER A 133 -3.82 1.87 1.49
CA SER A 133 -2.75 1.03 0.95
C SER A 133 -3.23 0.02 -0.08
N ASN A 134 -2.46 -0.14 -1.16
CA ASN A 134 -2.58 -1.28 -2.06
C ASN A 134 -1.75 -2.44 -1.50
N ASN A 135 -2.41 -3.42 -0.91
CA ASN A 135 -1.77 -4.60 -0.33
C ASN A 135 -2.66 -5.84 -0.52
N ALA A 136 -2.08 -6.95 -0.93
CA ALA A 136 -2.80 -8.19 -1.23
C ALA A 136 -3.05 -9.07 0.01
N SER A 137 -2.41 -8.79 1.16
CA SER A 137 -2.72 -9.39 2.46
C SER A 137 -3.84 -8.60 3.15
N LEU A 138 -4.69 -9.27 3.90
CA LEU A 138 -5.78 -8.65 4.66
C LEU A 138 -5.27 -7.90 5.90
N TYR A 139 -4.23 -8.43 6.54
CA TYR A 139 -3.77 -7.96 7.85
C TYR A 139 -2.38 -7.34 7.87
N ASN A 140 -1.59 -7.49 6.79
CA ASN A 140 -0.20 -7.03 6.79
C ASN A 140 -0.05 -5.56 7.16
N VAL A 141 -0.84 -4.66 6.56
CA VAL A 141 -0.75 -3.21 6.83
C VAL A 141 -1.03 -2.91 8.30
N PHE A 142 -2.01 -3.57 8.91
CA PHE A 142 -2.32 -3.41 10.34
C PHE A 142 -1.15 -3.86 11.21
N ASN A 143 -0.58 -5.05 10.92
CA ASN A 143 0.54 -5.61 11.66
C ASN A 143 1.79 -4.70 11.58
N VAL A 144 2.09 -4.18 10.39
CA VAL A 144 3.24 -3.28 10.17
C VAL A 144 3.05 -1.93 10.90
N LEU A 145 1.85 -1.37 10.90
CA LEU A 145 1.55 -0.15 11.66
C LEU A 145 1.73 -0.35 13.18
N GLU A 146 1.33 -1.52 13.70
CA GLU A 146 1.57 -1.91 15.10
C GLU A 146 3.07 -2.05 15.40
N GLU A 147 3.82 -2.76 14.55
CA GLU A 147 5.26 -2.98 14.68
C GLU A 147 6.03 -1.65 14.70
N TYR A 148 5.63 -0.69 13.87
CA TYR A 148 6.20 0.65 13.85
C TYR A 148 5.78 1.51 15.05
N GLY A 149 4.78 1.08 15.83
CA GLY A 149 4.22 1.83 16.95
C GLY A 149 3.50 3.11 16.50
N ILE A 150 2.86 3.08 15.33
CA ILE A 150 2.12 4.21 14.75
C ILE A 150 0.64 3.89 14.48
N ARG A 151 0.18 2.68 14.85
CA ARG A 151 -1.22 2.27 14.62
C ARG A 151 -2.23 3.19 15.31
N ASP A 152 -1.93 3.63 16.52
CA ASP A 152 -2.83 4.46 17.35
C ASP A 152 -3.04 5.89 16.80
N TYR A 153 -2.20 6.35 15.87
CA TYR A 153 -2.43 7.60 15.17
C TYR A 153 -3.53 7.50 14.11
N MET A 154 -3.78 6.28 13.58
CA MET A 154 -4.66 6.05 12.43
C MET A 154 -6.10 5.84 12.87
N GLU A 155 -6.98 6.76 12.47
CA GLU A 155 -8.43 6.66 12.66
C GLU A 155 -9.08 5.74 11.61
N ASP A 156 -8.44 5.59 10.45
CA ASP A 156 -8.83 4.66 9.38
C ASP A 156 -7.62 3.97 8.77
N VAL A 157 -7.79 2.70 8.44
CA VAL A 157 -6.82 1.90 7.67
C VAL A 157 -7.58 1.18 6.56
N THR A 158 -7.56 1.77 5.37
CA THR A 158 -8.21 1.22 4.18
C THR A 158 -7.23 0.44 3.33
N VAL A 159 -7.49 -0.85 3.11
CA VAL A 159 -6.61 -1.77 2.36
C VAL A 159 -7.34 -2.32 1.14
N SER A 160 -6.64 -2.42 0.01
CA SER A 160 -7.23 -2.86 -1.27
C SER A 160 -7.78 -4.29 -1.20
N SER A 161 -7.10 -5.22 -0.53
CA SER A 161 -7.58 -6.61 -0.34
C SER A 161 -8.90 -6.70 0.44
N VAL A 162 -9.16 -5.72 1.32
CA VAL A 162 -10.40 -5.65 2.10
C VAL A 162 -11.53 -5.01 1.29
N THR A 163 -11.21 -3.97 0.53
CA THR A 163 -12.22 -3.18 -0.21
C THR A 163 -12.52 -3.71 -1.60
N GLY A 164 -11.61 -4.49 -2.20
CA GLY A 164 -11.69 -4.95 -3.59
C GLY A 164 -11.22 -3.93 -4.64
N TYR A 165 -10.89 -2.70 -4.23
CA TYR A 165 -10.43 -1.63 -5.13
C TYR A 165 -8.97 -1.28 -4.87
N ARG A 166 -8.20 -1.04 -5.95
CA ARG A 166 -6.80 -0.59 -5.89
C ARG A 166 -6.68 0.86 -6.36
N LYS A 167 -5.81 1.64 -5.73
CA LYS A 167 -5.37 2.93 -6.28
C LYS A 167 -4.81 2.71 -7.71
N PRO A 168 -5.17 3.55 -8.70
CA PRO A 168 -5.86 4.85 -8.59
C PRO A 168 -7.40 4.79 -8.69
N HIS A 169 -8.05 3.63 -8.49
CA HIS A 169 -9.51 3.58 -8.53
C HIS A 169 -10.09 4.52 -7.46
N PRO A 170 -10.96 5.50 -7.81
CA PRO A 170 -11.41 6.51 -6.85
C PRO A 170 -12.26 5.93 -5.70
N GLU A 171 -12.82 4.73 -5.87
CA GLU A 171 -13.68 4.13 -4.85
C GLU A 171 -12.92 3.74 -3.57
N ILE A 172 -11.64 3.32 -3.65
CA ILE A 172 -10.86 3.04 -2.42
C ILE A 172 -10.71 4.29 -1.55
N PHE A 173 -10.51 5.46 -2.17
CA PHE A 173 -10.44 6.75 -1.48
C PHE A 173 -11.80 7.15 -0.88
N ARG A 174 -12.90 6.94 -1.64
CA ARG A 174 -14.25 7.23 -1.17
C ARG A 174 -14.66 6.34 0.01
N ILE A 175 -14.22 5.08 0.03
CA ILE A 175 -14.45 4.18 1.17
C ILE A 175 -13.80 4.75 2.43
N SER A 176 -12.51 5.12 2.37
CA SER A 176 -11.80 5.72 3.50
C SER A 176 -12.49 7.00 3.99
N MET A 177 -12.84 7.92 3.07
CA MET A 177 -13.54 9.16 3.43
C MET A 177 -14.88 8.89 4.12
N ARG A 178 -15.65 7.87 3.67
CA ARG A 178 -16.90 7.48 4.33
C ARG A 178 -16.67 6.96 5.75
N GLN A 179 -15.64 6.14 5.95
CA GLN A 179 -15.26 5.61 7.26
C GLN A 179 -14.84 6.73 8.22
N MET A 180 -14.04 7.68 7.75
CA MET A 180 -13.60 8.84 8.50
C MET A 180 -14.67 9.96 8.61
N ARG A 181 -15.80 9.85 7.90
CA ARG A 181 -16.88 10.84 7.86
C ARG A 181 -16.40 12.23 7.42
N CYS A 182 -15.37 12.29 6.58
CA CYS A 182 -14.82 13.53 6.05
C CYS A 182 -15.38 13.86 4.66
N ARG A 183 -15.26 15.14 4.27
CA ARG A 183 -15.61 15.60 2.93
C ARG A 183 -14.36 15.61 2.05
N PRO A 184 -14.45 15.22 0.76
CA PRO A 184 -13.30 15.17 -0.13
C PRO A 184 -12.50 16.49 -0.15
N GLU A 185 -13.19 17.62 -0.24
CA GLU A 185 -12.59 18.95 -0.30
C GLU A 185 -11.83 19.37 0.97
N ASN A 186 -12.06 18.68 2.10
CA ASN A 186 -11.35 18.88 3.36
C ASN A 186 -10.14 17.94 3.53
N CYS A 187 -9.94 17.01 2.59
CA CYS A 187 -8.91 16.00 2.70
C CYS A 187 -7.65 16.38 1.93
N VAL A 188 -6.50 16.04 2.51
CA VAL A 188 -5.19 16.01 1.86
C VAL A 188 -4.77 14.56 1.70
N TYR A 189 -4.30 14.19 0.51
CA TYR A 189 -3.65 12.90 0.29
C TYR A 189 -2.15 13.07 0.14
N VAL A 190 -1.37 12.19 0.75
CA VAL A 190 0.09 12.14 0.63
C VAL A 190 0.50 10.79 0.09
N GLY A 191 1.19 10.76 -1.03
CA GLY A 191 1.67 9.53 -1.65
C GLY A 191 2.92 9.74 -2.47
N ASP A 192 3.61 8.66 -2.84
CA ASP A 192 4.89 8.71 -3.55
C ASP A 192 4.74 8.66 -5.08
N THR A 193 3.64 8.11 -5.60
CA THR A 193 3.42 7.94 -7.04
C THR A 193 2.30 8.82 -7.57
N VAL A 194 2.58 9.51 -8.69
CA VAL A 194 1.56 10.32 -9.34
C VAL A 194 0.47 9.43 -9.94
N SER A 195 0.86 8.35 -10.64
CA SER A 195 -0.05 7.47 -11.37
C SER A 195 -1.08 6.76 -10.50
N ARG A 196 -0.80 6.50 -9.24
CA ARG A 196 -1.71 5.78 -8.33
C ARG A 196 -2.29 6.68 -7.26
N ASP A 197 -1.44 7.46 -6.61
CA ASP A 197 -1.78 8.21 -5.41
C ASP A 197 -2.43 9.55 -5.77
N ILE A 198 -1.70 10.38 -6.51
CA ILE A 198 -2.14 11.74 -6.83
C ILE A 198 -3.35 11.72 -7.76
N ILE A 199 -3.26 10.96 -8.86
CA ILE A 199 -4.36 10.82 -9.83
C ILE A 199 -5.61 10.24 -9.13
N GLY A 200 -5.43 9.20 -8.29
CA GLY A 200 -6.54 8.59 -7.57
C GLY A 200 -7.22 9.56 -6.60
N ALA A 201 -6.45 10.30 -5.80
CA ALA A 201 -6.96 11.30 -4.87
C ALA A 201 -7.67 12.45 -5.60
N LYS A 202 -7.08 13.00 -6.67
CA LYS A 202 -7.70 14.03 -7.50
C LYS A 202 -9.04 13.57 -8.11
N ARG A 203 -9.09 12.37 -8.67
CA ARG A 203 -10.33 11.77 -9.22
C ARG A 203 -11.38 11.48 -8.14
N ALA A 204 -10.96 11.25 -6.90
CA ALA A 204 -11.86 11.10 -5.76
C ALA A 204 -12.37 12.44 -5.20
N GLY A 205 -11.80 13.57 -5.65
CA GLY A 205 -12.22 14.91 -5.27
C GLY A 205 -11.51 15.50 -4.06
N PHE A 206 -10.34 14.96 -3.67
CA PHE A 206 -9.55 15.50 -2.57
C PHE A 206 -9.20 16.97 -2.79
N GLY A 207 -9.27 17.78 -1.73
CA GLY A 207 -8.97 19.21 -1.77
C GLY A 207 -7.52 19.48 -2.14
N ARG A 208 -6.60 18.63 -1.68
CA ARG A 208 -5.17 18.70 -2.00
C ARG A 208 -4.57 17.30 -2.14
N ALA A 209 -3.48 17.21 -2.93
CA ALA A 209 -2.67 16.02 -3.06
C ALA A 209 -1.18 16.39 -3.09
N ALA A 210 -0.42 15.89 -2.14
CA ALA A 210 1.02 16.11 -2.02
C ALA A 210 1.79 14.86 -2.46
N GLN A 211 2.78 15.03 -3.32
CA GLN A 211 3.69 13.96 -3.67
C GLN A 211 4.94 14.04 -2.79
N ILE A 212 5.25 12.96 -2.06
CA ILE A 212 6.55 12.84 -1.39
C ILE A 212 7.53 12.13 -2.32
N TYR A 213 8.72 12.70 -2.48
CA TYR A 213 9.75 12.08 -3.29
C TYR A 213 10.23 10.76 -2.66
N SER A 214 10.29 9.71 -3.48
CA SER A 214 10.88 8.42 -3.15
C SER A 214 11.74 7.96 -4.32
N PHE A 215 13.04 7.78 -4.10
CA PHE A 215 13.94 7.28 -5.12
C PHE A 215 13.62 5.84 -5.54
N LEU A 216 12.98 5.07 -4.65
CA LEU A 216 12.57 3.68 -4.90
C LEU A 216 11.43 3.58 -5.92
N THR A 217 10.60 4.61 -6.03
CA THR A 217 9.39 4.61 -6.86
C THR A 217 9.41 5.64 -7.99
N ALA A 218 10.43 6.49 -8.05
CA ALA A 218 10.55 7.55 -9.05
C ALA A 218 10.44 7.05 -10.52
N GLN A 219 10.81 5.79 -10.79
CA GLN A 219 10.70 5.19 -12.12
C GLN A 219 9.28 4.75 -12.49
N LYS A 220 8.37 4.63 -11.53
CA LYS A 220 7.00 4.11 -11.77
C LYS A 220 6.14 5.06 -12.60
N ASP A 221 6.42 6.35 -12.55
CA ASP A 221 5.67 7.39 -13.26
C ASP A 221 6.31 7.80 -14.59
N VAL A 222 7.48 7.25 -14.94
CA VAL A 222 8.20 7.60 -16.18
C VAL A 222 7.38 7.22 -17.41
N GLY A 223 7.13 8.21 -18.27
CA GLY A 223 6.40 8.02 -19.52
C GLY A 223 4.87 7.96 -19.38
N ILE A 224 4.33 8.13 -18.17
CA ILE A 224 2.88 8.18 -17.95
C ILE A 224 2.37 9.59 -18.27
N PRO A 225 1.39 9.78 -19.17
CA PRO A 225 0.78 11.06 -19.42
C PRO A 225 0.00 11.54 -18.19
N ILE A 226 0.33 12.72 -17.67
CA ILE A 226 -0.32 13.34 -16.51
C ILE A 226 -0.98 14.63 -16.97
N ALA A 227 -2.31 14.70 -16.84
CA ALA A 227 -3.07 15.92 -17.14
C ALA A 227 -2.75 17.00 -16.10
N GLU A 228 -2.87 18.28 -16.48
CA GLU A 228 -2.56 19.41 -15.57
C GLU A 228 -3.40 19.34 -14.29
N SER A 229 -4.67 18.94 -14.39
CA SER A 229 -5.57 18.77 -13.25
C SER A 229 -5.24 17.57 -12.34
N GLU A 230 -4.36 16.68 -12.79
CA GLU A 230 -3.95 15.46 -12.07
C GLU A 230 -2.54 15.57 -11.50
N LYS A 231 -1.88 16.72 -11.65
CA LYS A 231 -0.58 16.99 -11.02
C LYS A 231 -0.71 17.19 -9.50
N PRO A 232 0.35 16.87 -8.73
CA PRO A 232 0.36 17.16 -7.30
C PRO A 232 0.30 18.69 -7.06
N ASP A 233 -0.36 19.09 -5.97
CA ASP A 233 -0.39 20.50 -5.54
C ASP A 233 0.98 20.93 -5.00
N VAL A 234 1.75 19.99 -4.46
CA VAL A 234 3.12 20.16 -4.00
C VAL A 234 3.91 18.87 -4.16
N VAL A 235 5.21 19.01 -4.43
CA VAL A 235 6.20 17.92 -4.33
C VAL A 235 7.12 18.25 -3.18
N ILE A 236 7.23 17.35 -2.22
CA ILE A 236 8.03 17.49 -1.00
C ILE A 236 9.14 16.45 -0.96
N GLN A 237 10.25 16.79 -0.30
CA GLN A 237 11.39 15.89 -0.14
C GLN A 237 11.36 15.15 1.21
N ASN A 238 10.72 15.75 2.22
CA ASN A 238 10.62 15.23 3.58
C ASN A 238 9.33 15.71 4.25
N PHE A 239 9.06 15.20 5.45
CA PHE A 239 7.83 15.49 6.18
C PHE A 239 7.81 16.85 6.88
N GLU A 240 8.96 17.46 7.13
CA GLU A 240 9.03 18.84 7.63
C GLU A 240 8.52 19.81 6.56
N GLU A 241 8.96 19.66 5.32
CA GLU A 241 8.43 20.43 4.18
C GLU A 241 6.92 20.26 4.01
N PHE A 242 6.39 19.06 4.30
CA PHE A 242 4.94 18.82 4.25
C PHE A 242 4.20 19.59 5.32
N LEU A 243 4.66 19.58 6.57
CA LEU A 243 4.03 20.33 7.66
C LEU A 243 4.08 21.84 7.40
N ASP A 244 5.21 22.35 6.92
CA ASP A 244 5.37 23.75 6.56
C ASP A 244 4.44 24.17 5.41
N TRP A 245 4.30 23.31 4.41
CA TRP A 245 3.37 23.56 3.31
C TRP A 245 1.92 23.54 3.81
N LEU A 246 1.58 22.56 4.65
CA LEU A 246 0.23 22.41 5.20
C LEU A 246 -0.17 23.60 6.06
N ASP A 247 0.74 24.15 6.87
CA ASP A 247 0.52 25.35 7.68
C ASP A 247 0.28 26.60 6.81
N ARG A 248 0.90 26.71 5.64
CA ARG A 248 0.63 27.78 4.66
C ARG A 248 -0.72 27.62 3.97
N GLU A 249 -1.10 26.39 3.59
CA GLU A 249 -2.38 26.10 2.94
C GLU A 249 -3.56 26.23 3.91
N ASN A 250 -3.35 26.00 5.19
CA ASN A 250 -4.39 25.95 6.23
C ASN A 250 -3.97 26.67 7.53
N PRO A 251 -3.74 28.00 7.48
CA PRO A 251 -3.23 28.76 8.64
C PRO A 251 -4.11 28.67 9.90
N ALA A 252 -5.38 28.30 9.74
CA ALA A 252 -6.30 28.15 10.86
C ALA A 252 -5.96 26.95 11.79
N MET A 253 -5.21 25.97 11.27
CA MET A 253 -4.80 24.77 12.00
C MET A 253 -3.31 24.80 12.36
N ALA A 254 -2.55 25.80 11.89
CA ALA A 254 -1.14 25.93 12.20
C ALA A 254 -0.88 26.11 13.70
N LEU A 255 0.19 25.52 14.21
CA LEU A 255 0.63 25.75 15.58
C LEU A 255 1.05 27.21 15.76
N LYS A 256 0.62 27.83 16.86
CA LYS A 256 0.93 29.23 17.21
C LYS A 256 2.29 29.30 17.92
#